data_7f09b75903e46c4225da3fe0005885d3
#
_entry.id   7f09b75903e46c4225da3fe0005885d3
#
_cell.length_a   1.000
_cell.length_b   1.000
_cell.length_c   1.000
_cell.angle_alpha   90.00
_cell.angle_beta   90.00
_cell.angle_gamma   90.00
#
_symmetry.space_group_name_H-M   'P 1'
#
loop_
_entity.id
_entity.type
_entity.pdbx_description
1 polymer ?
#
loop_
_entity_poly.entity_id
_entity_poly.type
_entity_poly.pdbx_seq_one_letter_code
_entity_poly.pdbx_strand_id
1 'polypeptide(L)'
;MLPILRILLIEQDPVTLQELSTNLSKTIVNFERDDIHIDIIERLELKQALDIVEEDGDIQAVVLSWDLQNKVGERTYSRFIEQLKRIRLELPVYVIGDDTKGLEIVNESEEIESFFFKDEVISDPEAILGYMINDFDDRSETPFWTAYRRYVGEANDSWHTPGHSGGSSFRNSPYIKDFYQFYGRNVFVGDLSVSVDSLGSLSDSTNTIGRAQESAAATFEVKHTYFVTNGSSTSNKIILQTLLRKGDKVIIDRNCHKSVHYGILQSASLPVYLSSILNPKYGIFAPPSLADIKQAIEQNTDAKLLVLTGCTYDGLLSDLKQVVDFAHQHGIKVFIDEAWFAYSLFHPSLRYYSAIHAGADYVTHSAHKVVSAFSQASYIHVNDPDFDADFFREIYSIYASTSPKYQLIASLDVCQKQLEMEGYKLLNALLNHVEEF
;
A
#
# COMPACT_ATOMS: atom_id res chain seq x y z
N MET A 1 16.37 11.69 12.56
CA MET A 1 16.68 10.25 12.68
C MET A 1 16.94 9.77 11.26
N LEU A 2 17.97 8.97 11.06
CA LEU A 2 18.21 8.30 9.77
C LEU A 2 17.26 7.11 9.64
N PRO A 3 16.87 6.71 8.42
CA PRO A 3 16.25 5.42 8.16
C PRO A 3 17.12 4.27 8.73
N ILE A 4 16.48 3.20 9.15
CA ILE A 4 17.16 2.06 9.78
C ILE A 4 16.90 0.81 8.93
N LEU A 5 17.98 0.20 8.42
CA LEU A 5 17.96 -1.15 7.89
C LEU A 5 18.39 -2.10 9.03
N ARG A 6 17.42 -2.63 9.76
CA ARG A 6 17.67 -3.62 10.82
C ARG A 6 17.52 -5.02 10.26
N ILE A 7 18.61 -5.78 10.32
CA ILE A 7 18.73 -7.13 9.76
C ILE A 7 18.64 -8.15 10.89
N LEU A 8 17.70 -9.07 10.82
CA LEU A 8 17.61 -10.22 11.72
C LEU A 8 18.38 -11.40 11.14
N LEU A 9 19.48 -11.76 11.76
CA LEU A 9 20.33 -12.89 11.37
C LEU A 9 20.02 -14.13 12.23
N ILE A 10 19.67 -15.25 11.58
CA ILE A 10 19.22 -16.48 12.24
C ILE A 10 20.12 -17.63 11.82
N GLU A 11 20.95 -18.15 12.76
CA GLU A 11 21.82 -19.29 12.58
C GLU A 11 21.95 -20.05 13.90
N GLN A 12 21.82 -21.39 13.91
CA GLN A 12 21.84 -22.18 15.14
C GLN A 12 23.24 -22.52 15.68
N ASP A 13 24.27 -22.47 14.83
CA ASP A 13 25.63 -22.65 15.29
C ASP A 13 26.17 -21.32 15.85
N PRO A 14 26.45 -21.23 17.17
CA PRO A 14 26.89 -19.96 17.76
C PRO A 14 28.21 -19.44 17.19
N VAL A 15 29.10 -20.34 16.73
CA VAL A 15 30.40 -19.95 16.17
C VAL A 15 30.18 -19.32 14.81
N THR A 16 29.42 -19.98 13.94
CA THR A 16 29.07 -19.48 12.60
C THR A 16 28.26 -18.19 12.70
N LEU A 17 27.29 -18.09 13.62
CA LEU A 17 26.52 -16.87 13.85
C LEU A 17 27.42 -15.68 14.22
N GLN A 18 28.36 -15.90 15.13
CA GLN A 18 29.30 -14.87 15.55
C GLN A 18 30.25 -14.45 14.43
N GLU A 19 30.67 -15.39 13.58
CA GLU A 19 31.54 -15.11 12.44
C GLU A 19 30.80 -14.28 11.37
N LEU A 20 29.62 -14.71 10.98
CA LEU A 20 28.72 -13.99 10.03
C LEU A 20 28.46 -12.56 10.52
N SER A 21 27.99 -12.42 11.76
CA SER A 21 27.66 -11.12 12.35
C SER A 21 28.88 -10.20 12.44
N THR A 22 30.03 -10.74 12.83
CA THR A 22 31.27 -9.97 12.94
C THR A 22 31.73 -9.46 11.57
N ASN A 23 31.67 -10.29 10.55
CA ASN A 23 32.12 -9.92 9.20
C ASN A 23 31.14 -8.94 8.55
N LEU A 24 29.84 -9.16 8.67
CA LEU A 24 28.82 -8.20 8.23
C LEU A 24 28.99 -6.85 8.93
N SER A 25 29.18 -6.84 10.26
CA SER A 25 29.36 -5.60 11.03
C SER A 25 30.61 -4.83 10.64
N LYS A 26 31.73 -5.52 10.35
CA LYS A 26 32.95 -4.89 9.85
C LYS A 26 32.74 -4.27 8.48
N THR A 27 32.01 -4.97 7.59
CA THR A 27 31.70 -4.48 6.24
C THR A 27 30.79 -3.26 6.31
N ILE A 28 29.77 -3.27 7.20
CA ILE A 28 28.88 -2.12 7.41
C ILE A 28 29.66 -0.85 7.77
N VAL A 29 30.67 -0.96 8.63
CA VAL A 29 31.52 0.19 9.03
C VAL A 29 32.31 0.76 7.83
N ASN A 30 32.65 -0.08 6.86
CA ASN A 30 33.38 0.31 5.65
C ASN A 30 32.43 0.75 4.50
N PHE A 31 31.15 0.48 4.61
CA PHE A 31 30.16 0.96 3.65
C PHE A 31 29.97 2.46 3.84
N GLU A 32 30.39 3.26 2.85
CA GLU A 32 30.29 4.72 2.89
C GLU A 32 28.85 5.21 2.65
N ARG A 33 27.94 4.93 3.61
CA ARG A 33 26.54 5.36 3.59
C ARG A 33 26.24 6.18 4.84
N ASP A 34 26.17 7.51 4.67
CA ASP A 34 25.83 8.45 5.76
C ASP A 34 24.33 8.71 5.90
N ASP A 35 23.52 8.14 5.01
CA ASP A 35 22.09 8.42 4.89
C ASP A 35 21.17 7.32 5.46
N ILE A 36 21.73 6.15 5.82
CA ILE A 36 21.02 5.07 6.52
C ILE A 36 21.84 4.56 7.71
N HIS A 37 21.14 4.02 8.71
CA HIS A 37 21.75 3.28 9.80
C HIS A 37 21.50 1.79 9.61
N ILE A 38 22.55 0.96 9.63
CA ILE A 38 22.43 -0.49 9.46
C ILE A 38 22.75 -1.16 10.81
N ASP A 39 21.86 -2.03 11.26
CA ASP A 39 21.91 -2.72 12.55
C ASP A 39 21.64 -4.22 12.38
N ILE A 40 22.30 -5.07 13.17
CA ILE A 40 22.16 -6.54 13.10
C ILE A 40 21.68 -7.07 14.46
N ILE A 41 20.61 -7.86 14.41
CA ILE A 41 20.09 -8.61 15.55
C ILE A 41 20.33 -10.11 15.31
N GLU A 42 20.95 -10.77 16.27
CA GLU A 42 21.31 -12.19 16.21
C GLU A 42 20.29 -13.07 16.93
N ARG A 43 19.90 -14.21 16.34
CA ARG A 43 19.07 -15.23 17.00
C ARG A 43 19.57 -16.63 16.65
N LEU A 44 19.58 -17.49 17.67
CA LEU A 44 19.97 -18.90 17.55
C LEU A 44 18.76 -19.82 17.31
N GLU A 45 17.56 -19.38 17.67
CA GLU A 45 16.35 -20.19 17.65
C GLU A 45 15.24 -19.53 16.84
N LEU A 46 14.55 -20.32 16.01
CA LEU A 46 13.44 -19.86 15.19
C LEU A 46 12.29 -19.23 16.00
N LYS A 47 12.02 -19.77 17.20
CA LYS A 47 10.97 -19.21 18.07
C LYS A 47 11.31 -17.80 18.53
N GLN A 48 12.54 -17.59 19.03
CA GLN A 48 13.00 -16.27 19.45
C GLN A 48 13.04 -15.27 18.29
N ALA A 49 13.27 -15.77 17.07
CA ALA A 49 13.22 -14.96 15.86
C ALA A 49 11.78 -14.50 15.53
N LEU A 50 10.77 -15.35 15.69
CA LEU A 50 9.35 -14.94 15.54
C LEU A 50 8.94 -13.94 16.62
N ASP A 51 9.30 -14.19 17.87
CA ASP A 51 8.98 -13.30 18.99
C ASP A 51 9.53 -11.88 18.73
N ILE A 52 10.79 -11.76 18.28
CA ILE A 52 11.39 -10.45 18.01
C ILE A 52 10.81 -9.77 16.75
N VAL A 53 10.40 -10.52 15.72
CA VAL A 53 9.74 -9.96 14.53
C VAL A 53 8.37 -9.37 14.88
N GLU A 54 7.68 -9.97 15.84
CA GLU A 54 6.39 -9.48 16.34
C GLU A 54 6.56 -8.23 17.22
N GLU A 55 7.61 -8.19 18.05
CA GLU A 55 7.86 -7.10 19.00
C GLU A 55 8.56 -5.90 18.35
N ASP A 56 9.51 -6.14 17.45
CA ASP A 56 10.36 -5.11 16.83
C ASP A 56 9.95 -4.80 15.40
N GLY A 57 9.09 -3.80 15.27
CA GLY A 57 8.63 -3.30 13.97
C GLY A 57 9.70 -2.58 13.12
N ASP A 58 10.91 -2.38 13.63
CA ASP A 58 12.03 -1.76 12.89
C ASP A 58 12.88 -2.79 12.12
N ILE A 59 12.63 -4.10 12.27
CA ILE A 59 13.27 -5.12 11.43
C ILE A 59 12.83 -4.93 9.98
N GLN A 60 13.80 -4.85 9.05
CA GLN A 60 13.59 -4.57 7.62
C GLN A 60 14.10 -5.67 6.69
N ALA A 61 14.85 -6.64 7.22
CA ALA A 61 15.34 -7.79 6.48
C ALA A 61 15.56 -8.99 7.41
N VAL A 62 15.39 -10.20 6.90
CA VAL A 62 15.70 -11.45 7.61
C VAL A 62 16.70 -12.25 6.80
N VAL A 63 17.82 -12.62 7.42
CA VAL A 63 18.80 -13.55 6.87
C VAL A 63 18.68 -14.88 7.62
N LEU A 64 18.27 -15.94 6.93
CA LEU A 64 17.94 -17.23 7.49
C LEU A 64 18.88 -18.33 6.97
N SER A 65 19.58 -19.02 7.86
CA SER A 65 20.43 -20.13 7.47
C SER A 65 19.64 -21.36 7.01
N TRP A 66 19.96 -21.88 5.82
CA TRP A 66 19.36 -23.09 5.28
C TRP A 66 19.67 -24.35 6.11
N ASP A 67 20.86 -24.39 6.73
CA ASP A 67 21.29 -25.54 7.52
C ASP A 67 20.44 -25.80 8.75
N LEU A 68 19.65 -24.83 9.17
CA LEU A 68 18.62 -24.97 10.20
C LEU A 68 17.64 -26.11 9.88
N GLN A 69 17.27 -26.29 8.61
CA GLN A 69 16.35 -27.36 8.21
C GLN A 69 16.88 -28.76 8.57
N ASN A 70 18.18 -28.98 8.52
CA ASN A 70 18.81 -30.26 8.85
C ASN A 70 18.63 -30.61 10.35
N LYS A 71 18.48 -29.60 11.20
CA LYS A 71 18.29 -29.76 12.66
C LYS A 71 16.81 -29.78 13.06
N VAL A 72 15.98 -28.93 12.45
CA VAL A 72 14.56 -28.80 12.82
C VAL A 72 13.60 -29.55 11.92
N GLY A 73 14.08 -30.02 10.75
CA GLY A 73 13.29 -30.65 9.70
C GLY A 73 12.66 -29.64 8.72
N GLU A 74 12.58 -30.04 7.47
CA GLU A 74 12.07 -29.19 6.35
C GLU A 74 10.67 -28.60 6.63
N ARG A 75 9.75 -29.38 7.17
CA ARG A 75 8.41 -28.90 7.53
C ARG A 75 8.42 -27.77 8.55
N THR A 76 9.35 -27.82 9.52
CA THR A 76 9.47 -26.78 10.55
C THR A 76 10.05 -25.51 9.96
N TYR A 77 11.00 -25.65 9.06
CA TYR A 77 11.62 -24.55 8.34
C TYR A 77 10.61 -23.79 7.46
N SER A 78 9.89 -24.53 6.59
CA SER A 78 8.84 -23.94 5.74
C SER A 78 7.74 -23.28 6.57
N ARG A 79 7.30 -23.95 7.65
CA ARG A 79 6.32 -23.39 8.56
C ARG A 79 6.79 -22.11 9.25
N PHE A 80 8.09 -22.00 9.54
CA PHE A 80 8.66 -20.78 10.10
C PHE A 80 8.53 -19.61 9.11
N ILE A 81 8.89 -19.79 7.83
CA ILE A 81 8.75 -18.78 6.79
C ILE A 81 7.27 -18.38 6.63
N GLU A 82 6.36 -19.34 6.54
CA GLU A 82 4.91 -19.07 6.52
C GLU A 82 4.45 -18.24 7.73
N GLN A 83 4.92 -18.56 8.94
CA GLN A 83 4.57 -17.82 10.14
C GLN A 83 5.15 -16.41 10.13
N LEU A 84 6.40 -16.25 9.70
CA LEU A 84 7.05 -14.96 9.57
C LEU A 84 6.27 -14.08 8.59
N LYS A 85 5.93 -14.60 7.41
CA LYS A 85 5.14 -13.89 6.39
C LYS A 85 3.70 -13.62 6.83
N ARG A 86 3.12 -14.43 7.70
CA ARG A 86 1.82 -14.12 8.32
C ARG A 86 1.89 -12.93 9.27
N ILE A 87 3.00 -12.76 10.01
CA ILE A 87 3.21 -11.63 10.91
C ILE A 87 3.57 -10.39 10.08
N ARG A 88 4.58 -10.50 9.24
CA ARG A 88 5.18 -9.41 8.46
C ARG A 88 5.32 -9.84 6.99
N LEU A 89 4.25 -9.66 6.19
CA LEU A 89 4.23 -10.07 4.79
C LEU A 89 5.31 -9.34 3.96
N GLU A 90 5.51 -8.06 4.25
CA GLU A 90 6.45 -7.17 3.58
C GLU A 90 7.92 -7.47 3.87
N LEU A 91 8.25 -8.26 4.91
CA LEU A 91 9.65 -8.51 5.25
C LEU A 91 10.34 -9.40 4.21
N PRO A 92 11.41 -8.93 3.54
CA PRO A 92 12.22 -9.77 2.67
C PRO A 92 12.99 -10.82 3.47
N VAL A 93 13.03 -12.04 2.96
CA VAL A 93 13.75 -13.17 3.53
C VAL A 93 14.85 -13.59 2.58
N TYR A 94 16.07 -13.52 3.05
CA TYR A 94 17.27 -13.96 2.35
C TYR A 94 17.76 -15.26 2.98
N VAL A 95 18.01 -16.26 2.16
CA VAL A 95 18.50 -17.56 2.63
C VAL A 95 19.98 -17.68 2.38
N ILE A 96 20.73 -18.15 3.38
CA ILE A 96 22.16 -18.49 3.26
C ILE A 96 22.37 -19.99 3.49
N GLY A 97 23.27 -20.64 2.74
CA GLY A 97 23.49 -22.08 2.88
C GLY A 97 24.77 -22.58 2.23
N ASP A 98 25.15 -23.81 2.56
CA ASP A 98 26.39 -24.42 2.09
C ASP A 98 26.21 -25.25 0.81
N ASP A 99 24.97 -25.56 0.41
CA ASP A 99 24.70 -26.37 -0.76
C ASP A 99 23.61 -25.77 -1.69
N THR A 100 23.52 -26.32 -2.90
CA THR A 100 22.59 -25.85 -3.94
C THR A 100 21.13 -26.26 -3.72
N LYS A 101 20.82 -27.07 -2.69
CA LYS A 101 19.42 -27.47 -2.41
C LYS A 101 18.60 -26.29 -1.93
N GLY A 102 19.20 -25.36 -1.19
CA GLY A 102 18.56 -24.11 -0.83
C GLY A 102 18.15 -23.27 -2.04
N LEU A 103 18.93 -23.32 -3.12
CA LEU A 103 18.64 -22.61 -4.37
C LEU A 103 17.39 -23.14 -5.08
N GLU A 104 17.12 -24.45 -5.02
CA GLU A 104 15.93 -25.06 -5.63
C GLU A 104 14.66 -24.55 -4.97
N ILE A 105 14.66 -24.42 -3.64
CA ILE A 105 13.51 -23.92 -2.87
C ILE A 105 13.29 -22.44 -3.07
N VAL A 106 14.34 -21.64 -3.17
CA VAL A 106 14.22 -20.20 -3.51
C VAL A 106 13.53 -20.02 -4.86
N ASN A 107 13.85 -20.84 -5.85
CA ASN A 107 13.22 -20.78 -7.17
C ASN A 107 11.76 -21.26 -7.19
N GLU A 108 11.31 -22.01 -6.18
CA GLU A 108 9.96 -22.53 -6.05
C GLU A 108 9.09 -21.71 -5.09
N SER A 109 9.69 -20.81 -4.29
CA SER A 109 8.99 -20.02 -3.25
C SER A 109 8.97 -18.54 -3.59
N GLU A 110 7.79 -17.98 -3.73
CA GLU A 110 7.57 -16.52 -3.85
C GLU A 110 7.83 -15.77 -2.52
N GLU A 111 8.08 -16.49 -1.42
CA GLU A 111 8.27 -15.92 -0.08
C GLU A 111 9.74 -15.59 0.23
N ILE A 112 10.67 -15.99 -0.63
CA ILE A 112 12.12 -15.82 -0.43
C ILE A 112 12.70 -14.95 -1.55
N GLU A 113 13.41 -13.89 -1.17
CA GLU A 113 13.97 -12.90 -2.09
C GLU A 113 15.19 -13.43 -2.85
N SER A 114 16.11 -14.07 -2.14
CA SER A 114 17.36 -14.56 -2.76
C SER A 114 18.07 -15.59 -1.89
N PHE A 115 19.03 -16.31 -2.52
CA PHE A 115 19.92 -17.27 -1.87
C PHE A 115 21.37 -16.84 -2.05
N PHE A 116 22.19 -17.00 -0.99
CA PHE A 116 23.63 -16.75 -1.01
C PHE A 116 24.38 -17.92 -0.40
N PHE A 117 25.56 -18.23 -0.94
CA PHE A 117 26.43 -19.24 -0.34
C PHE A 117 27.05 -18.71 0.95
N LYS A 118 26.98 -19.50 2.01
CA LYS A 118 27.44 -19.11 3.36
C LYS A 118 28.93 -18.74 3.36
N ASP A 119 29.77 -19.52 2.68
CA ASP A 119 31.21 -19.25 2.55
C ASP A 119 31.48 -17.91 1.84
N GLU A 120 30.66 -17.55 0.85
CA GLU A 120 30.75 -16.26 0.18
C GLU A 120 30.36 -15.12 1.12
N VAL A 121 29.26 -15.27 1.87
CA VAL A 121 28.83 -14.27 2.87
C VAL A 121 29.87 -14.08 3.97
N ILE A 122 30.58 -15.13 4.37
CA ILE A 122 31.65 -15.06 5.37
C ILE A 122 32.89 -14.37 4.79
N SER A 123 33.30 -14.72 3.56
CA SER A 123 34.53 -14.20 2.96
C SER A 123 34.38 -12.82 2.32
N ASP A 124 33.22 -12.52 1.73
CA ASP A 124 32.88 -11.27 1.05
C ASP A 124 31.42 -10.87 1.32
N PRO A 125 31.13 -10.27 2.49
CA PRO A 125 29.78 -9.85 2.85
C PRO A 125 29.23 -8.68 2.02
N GLU A 126 30.04 -8.02 1.19
CA GLU A 126 29.63 -6.84 0.41
C GLU A 126 28.45 -7.17 -0.55
N ALA A 127 28.49 -8.38 -1.14
CA ALA A 127 27.47 -8.80 -2.10
C ALA A 127 26.07 -8.88 -1.48
N ILE A 128 25.91 -9.59 -0.35
CA ILE A 128 24.61 -9.71 0.34
C ILE A 128 24.16 -8.37 0.94
N LEU A 129 25.07 -7.60 1.53
CA LEU A 129 24.75 -6.26 2.07
C LEU A 129 24.32 -5.33 0.96
N GLY A 130 25.02 -5.30 -0.16
CA GLY A 130 24.66 -4.49 -1.33
C GLY A 130 23.27 -4.83 -1.85
N TYR A 131 22.92 -6.13 -1.89
CA TYR A 131 21.61 -6.59 -2.32
C TYR A 131 20.52 -6.11 -1.36
N MET A 132 20.71 -6.31 -0.05
CA MET A 132 19.75 -5.87 0.98
C MET A 132 19.58 -4.34 1.03
N ILE A 133 20.66 -3.59 0.82
CA ILE A 133 20.61 -2.12 0.76
C ILE A 133 19.84 -1.66 -0.48
N ASN A 134 20.09 -2.26 -1.65
CA ASN A 134 19.37 -1.91 -2.86
C ASN A 134 17.86 -2.20 -2.73
N ASP A 135 17.49 -3.36 -2.19
CA ASP A 135 16.10 -3.70 -1.90
C ASP A 135 15.46 -2.70 -0.92
N PHE A 136 16.19 -2.35 0.15
CA PHE A 136 15.71 -1.34 1.10
C PHE A 136 15.54 0.04 0.44
N ASP A 137 16.47 0.45 -0.42
CA ASP A 137 16.39 1.70 -1.16
C ASP A 137 15.19 1.70 -2.11
N ASP A 138 14.97 0.59 -2.85
CA ASP A 138 13.84 0.43 -3.78
C ASP A 138 12.49 0.49 -3.03
N ARG A 139 12.33 -0.27 -1.95
CA ARG A 139 11.13 -0.23 -1.11
C ARG A 139 10.92 1.12 -0.43
N SER A 140 12.00 1.83 -0.15
CA SER A 140 11.96 3.16 0.49
C SER A 140 11.92 4.32 -0.51
N GLU A 141 11.91 4.08 -1.82
CA GLU A 141 11.85 5.14 -2.83
C GLU A 141 10.49 5.86 -2.81
N THR A 142 10.53 7.16 -3.07
CA THR A 142 9.35 7.99 -3.36
C THR A 142 9.57 8.64 -4.72
N PRO A 143 9.23 7.93 -5.82
CA PRO A 143 9.60 8.34 -7.18
C PRO A 143 9.14 9.76 -7.53
N PHE A 144 7.89 10.08 -7.20
CA PHE A 144 7.33 11.39 -7.47
C PHE A 144 7.83 12.46 -6.48
N TRP A 145 7.76 12.20 -5.17
CA TRP A 145 8.18 13.18 -4.17
C TRP A 145 9.65 13.56 -4.30
N THR A 146 10.52 12.61 -4.54
CA THR A 146 11.96 12.86 -4.73
C THR A 146 12.21 13.75 -5.96
N ALA A 147 11.60 13.41 -7.10
CA ALA A 147 11.73 14.21 -8.32
C ALA A 147 11.09 15.60 -8.20
N TYR A 148 9.91 15.67 -7.59
CA TYR A 148 9.19 16.92 -7.36
C TYR A 148 9.98 17.88 -6.45
N ARG A 149 10.53 17.39 -5.32
CA ARG A 149 11.36 18.16 -4.41
C ARG A 149 12.62 18.68 -5.10
N ARG A 150 13.28 17.85 -5.92
CA ARG A 150 14.44 18.25 -6.72
C ARG A 150 14.08 19.36 -7.69
N TYR A 151 13.03 19.18 -8.49
CA TYR A 151 12.56 20.18 -9.47
C TYR A 151 12.25 21.53 -8.80
N VAL A 152 11.56 21.54 -7.67
CA VAL A 152 11.29 22.76 -6.88
C VAL A 152 12.59 23.40 -6.36
N GLY A 153 13.59 22.58 -5.99
CA GLY A 153 14.89 23.01 -5.51
C GLY A 153 15.76 23.68 -6.58
N GLU A 154 15.60 23.29 -7.85
CA GLU A 154 16.31 23.87 -8.99
C GLU A 154 15.91 25.35 -9.26
N ALA A 155 14.83 25.82 -8.64
CA ALA A 155 14.34 27.19 -8.71
C ALA A 155 14.15 27.70 -10.15
N ASN A 156 13.62 26.85 -11.03
CA ASN A 156 13.33 27.17 -12.42
C ASN A 156 12.40 28.38 -12.52
N ASP A 157 12.66 29.26 -13.48
CA ASP A 157 11.78 30.38 -13.77
C ASP A 157 10.45 29.91 -14.35
N SER A 158 9.35 30.32 -13.71
CA SER A 158 8.01 29.95 -14.13
C SER A 158 7.39 31.00 -15.04
N TRP A 159 7.22 30.66 -16.32
CA TRP A 159 6.56 31.49 -17.33
C TRP A 159 5.12 31.02 -17.64
N HIS A 160 4.57 30.15 -16.81
CA HIS A 160 3.27 29.53 -16.98
C HIS A 160 2.45 29.60 -15.67
N THR A 161 1.30 28.96 -15.64
CA THR A 161 0.46 28.79 -14.44
C THR A 161 1.21 28.09 -13.30
N PRO A 162 0.84 28.34 -12.03
CA PRO A 162 -0.24 29.22 -11.57
C PRO A 162 0.14 30.71 -11.59
N GLY A 163 -0.89 31.55 -11.75
CA GLY A 163 -0.72 33.03 -11.88
C GLY A 163 -0.13 33.72 -10.64
N HIS A 164 0.01 33.05 -9.50
CA HIS A 164 0.69 33.62 -8.34
C HIS A 164 2.23 33.55 -8.44
N SER A 165 2.79 32.94 -9.49
CA SER A 165 4.23 32.89 -9.81
C SER A 165 5.10 32.60 -8.59
N GLY A 166 5.02 31.35 -8.06
CA GLY A 166 5.75 30.91 -6.86
C GLY A 166 5.42 31.72 -5.59
N GLY A 167 4.23 32.35 -5.56
CA GLY A 167 3.74 33.14 -4.43
C GLY A 167 4.16 34.62 -4.45
N SER A 168 4.84 35.10 -5.52
CA SER A 168 5.30 36.50 -5.61
C SER A 168 4.16 37.50 -5.55
N SER A 169 2.99 37.22 -6.16
CA SER A 169 1.80 38.05 -6.09
C SER A 169 1.27 38.22 -4.67
N PHE A 170 1.31 37.17 -3.85
CA PHE A 170 0.89 37.26 -2.44
C PHE A 170 1.94 37.98 -1.60
N ARG A 171 3.24 37.63 -1.74
CA ARG A 171 4.34 38.19 -0.95
C ARG A 171 4.44 39.70 -1.07
N ASN A 172 4.19 40.23 -2.28
CA ASN A 172 4.35 41.64 -2.60
C ASN A 172 3.10 42.47 -2.37
N SER A 173 1.96 41.83 -2.02
CA SER A 173 0.70 42.54 -1.77
C SER A 173 0.61 43.02 -0.33
N PRO A 174 0.31 44.30 -0.06
CA PRO A 174 0.08 44.77 1.30
C PRO A 174 -1.25 44.24 1.91
N TYR A 175 -2.16 43.70 1.08
CA TYR A 175 -3.50 43.32 1.49
C TYR A 175 -3.65 41.82 1.87
N ILE A 176 -2.76 40.97 1.33
CA ILE A 176 -2.87 39.51 1.46
C ILE A 176 -1.53 38.82 1.78
N LYS A 177 -0.55 39.59 2.25
CA LYS A 177 0.79 39.08 2.60
C LYS A 177 0.73 38.08 3.75
N ASP A 178 -0.21 38.21 4.65
CA ASP A 178 -0.46 37.30 5.77
C ASP A 178 -0.76 35.87 5.30
N PHE A 179 -1.46 35.71 4.18
CA PHE A 179 -1.72 34.41 3.56
C PHE A 179 -0.39 33.73 3.14
N TYR A 180 0.52 34.47 2.52
CA TYR A 180 1.86 33.94 2.19
C TYR A 180 2.68 33.62 3.43
N GLN A 181 2.61 34.45 4.46
CA GLN A 181 3.33 34.25 5.73
C GLN A 181 2.83 33.01 6.48
N PHE A 182 1.54 32.76 6.46
CA PHE A 182 0.93 31.60 7.12
C PHE A 182 1.35 30.27 6.47
N TYR A 183 1.27 30.18 5.15
CA TYR A 183 1.57 28.93 4.43
C TYR A 183 3.07 28.71 4.19
N GLY A 184 3.86 29.76 4.18
CA GLY A 184 5.30 29.72 3.89
C GLY A 184 5.62 29.49 2.41
N ARG A 185 6.89 29.75 2.05
CA ARG A 185 7.38 29.73 0.68
C ARG A 185 7.10 28.40 -0.05
N ASN A 186 7.32 27.27 0.63
CA ASN A 186 7.34 25.96 -0.02
C ASN A 186 5.99 25.58 -0.63
N VAL A 187 4.87 25.97 0.01
CA VAL A 187 3.52 25.71 -0.53
C VAL A 187 3.34 26.38 -1.91
N PHE A 188 3.86 27.60 -2.08
CA PHE A 188 3.68 28.36 -3.33
C PHE A 188 4.64 27.97 -4.43
N VAL A 189 5.93 27.72 -4.12
CA VAL A 189 6.90 27.27 -5.12
C VAL A 189 6.66 25.84 -5.57
N GLY A 190 6.03 25.03 -4.73
CA GLY A 190 5.62 23.69 -5.04
C GLY A 190 4.23 23.59 -5.70
N ASP A 191 3.47 24.69 -5.82
CA ASP A 191 2.18 24.66 -6.50
C ASP A 191 2.39 24.76 -8.02
N LEU A 192 2.71 23.62 -8.61
CA LEU A 192 2.94 23.42 -10.03
C LEU A 192 1.67 22.85 -10.64
N SER A 193 1.03 23.57 -11.55
CA SER A 193 -0.24 23.12 -12.15
C SER A 193 -0.08 22.64 -13.59
N VAL A 194 1.13 22.40 -14.02
CA VAL A 194 1.41 22.07 -15.42
C VAL A 194 2.17 20.76 -15.51
N SER A 195 1.95 20.09 -16.59
CA SER A 195 2.75 18.98 -17.06
C SER A 195 4.22 19.39 -17.18
N VAL A 196 4.98 19.15 -16.16
CA VAL A 196 6.44 19.13 -16.26
C VAL A 196 6.78 17.75 -16.76
N ASP A 197 7.29 17.63 -17.99
CA ASP A 197 7.51 16.33 -18.63
C ASP A 197 8.28 15.35 -17.74
N SER A 198 9.30 15.82 -17.04
CA SER A 198 10.09 14.99 -16.13
C SER A 198 9.31 14.47 -14.91
N LEU A 199 8.24 15.15 -14.50
CA LEU A 199 7.37 14.72 -13.40
C LEU A 199 6.22 13.82 -13.89
N GLY A 200 5.80 13.98 -15.13
CA GLY A 200 4.77 13.18 -15.76
C GLY A 200 3.36 13.73 -15.65
N SER A 201 2.42 13.00 -16.21
CA SER A 201 0.98 13.30 -16.24
C SER A 201 0.22 12.34 -15.33
N LEU A 202 -0.66 12.89 -14.49
CA LEU A 202 -1.53 12.07 -13.64
C LEU A 202 -2.60 11.34 -14.46
N SER A 203 -3.14 11.98 -15.49
CA SER A 203 -4.16 11.38 -16.37
C SER A 203 -3.62 10.21 -17.18
N ASP A 204 -2.37 10.31 -17.61
CA ASP A 204 -1.72 9.33 -18.48
C ASP A 204 -0.84 8.34 -17.72
N SER A 205 -0.65 8.55 -16.41
CA SER A 205 0.21 7.71 -15.54
C SER A 205 1.64 7.58 -16.09
N THR A 206 2.27 8.71 -16.42
CA THR A 206 3.59 8.72 -17.05
C THR A 206 4.71 9.15 -16.11
N ASN A 207 5.95 8.81 -16.45
CA ASN A 207 7.18 9.21 -15.77
C ASN A 207 7.14 8.95 -14.25
N THR A 208 7.52 9.93 -13.42
CA THR A 208 7.62 9.71 -11.97
C THR A 208 6.27 9.52 -11.28
N ILE A 209 5.19 10.07 -11.84
CA ILE A 209 3.82 9.80 -11.34
C ILE A 209 3.45 8.33 -11.64
N GLY A 210 3.72 7.85 -12.86
CA GLY A 210 3.49 6.45 -13.22
C GLY A 210 4.26 5.50 -12.30
N ARG A 211 5.56 5.75 -12.10
CA ARG A 211 6.39 4.97 -11.18
C ARG A 211 5.88 4.99 -9.73
N ALA A 212 5.39 6.13 -9.24
CA ALA A 212 4.80 6.21 -7.90
C ALA A 212 3.50 5.40 -7.79
N GLN A 213 2.71 5.34 -8.85
CA GLN A 213 1.51 4.49 -8.92
C GLN A 213 1.87 3.00 -9.01
N GLU A 214 2.93 2.64 -9.73
CA GLU A 214 3.47 1.27 -9.80
C GLU A 214 4.03 0.84 -8.43
N SER A 215 4.80 1.69 -7.76
CA SER A 215 5.29 1.46 -6.40
C SER A 215 4.12 1.25 -5.42
N ALA A 216 3.09 2.10 -5.48
CA ALA A 216 1.90 1.92 -4.65
C ALA A 216 1.14 0.62 -4.99
N ALA A 217 1.11 0.20 -6.26
CA ALA A 217 0.50 -1.07 -6.63
C ALA A 217 1.24 -2.27 -6.02
N ALA A 218 2.57 -2.23 -5.99
CA ALA A 218 3.39 -3.23 -5.32
C ALA A 218 3.14 -3.25 -3.80
N THR A 219 3.19 -2.09 -3.13
CA THR A 219 2.94 -1.95 -1.69
C THR A 219 1.56 -2.49 -1.27
N PHE A 220 0.53 -2.27 -2.10
CA PHE A 220 -0.83 -2.76 -1.83
C PHE A 220 -1.13 -4.15 -2.43
N GLU A 221 -0.14 -4.82 -3.03
CA GLU A 221 -0.30 -6.16 -3.62
C GLU A 221 -1.43 -6.23 -4.67
N VAL A 222 -1.52 -5.24 -5.53
CA VAL A 222 -2.55 -5.13 -6.57
C VAL A 222 -1.92 -4.97 -7.95
N LYS A 223 -2.68 -5.28 -9.02
CA LYS A 223 -2.18 -5.12 -10.39
C LYS A 223 -1.96 -3.66 -10.77
N HIS A 224 -2.87 -2.78 -10.35
CA HIS A 224 -2.77 -1.35 -10.64
C HIS A 224 -3.27 -0.51 -9.46
N THR A 225 -2.61 0.61 -9.24
CA THR A 225 -3.06 1.66 -8.32
C THR A 225 -3.07 3.00 -9.05
N TYR A 226 -4.18 3.72 -8.94
CA TYR A 226 -4.32 5.07 -9.50
C TYR A 226 -4.48 6.09 -8.38
N PHE A 227 -3.71 7.16 -8.46
CA PHE A 227 -3.83 8.29 -7.54
C PHE A 227 -4.99 9.19 -7.95
N VAL A 228 -5.80 9.61 -7.00
CA VAL A 228 -6.94 10.51 -7.22
C VAL A 228 -6.85 11.71 -6.27
N THR A 229 -6.80 12.90 -6.83
CA THR A 229 -6.65 14.16 -6.08
C THR A 229 -7.97 14.87 -5.78
N ASN A 230 -9.10 14.24 -6.13
CA ASN A 230 -10.45 14.80 -6.00
C ASN A 230 -11.32 14.03 -4.99
N GLY A 231 -10.69 13.23 -4.13
CA GLY A 231 -11.32 12.44 -3.08
C GLY A 231 -11.93 11.11 -3.57
N SER A 232 -12.15 10.19 -2.64
CA SER A 232 -12.77 8.88 -2.91
C SER A 232 -14.19 8.99 -3.49
N SER A 233 -14.87 10.12 -3.28
CA SER A 233 -16.14 10.39 -3.98
C SER A 233 -15.98 10.45 -5.49
N THR A 234 -14.85 10.90 -5.98
CA THR A 234 -14.49 10.88 -7.41
C THR A 234 -14.03 9.48 -7.82
N SER A 235 -13.22 8.82 -6.98
CA SER A 235 -12.80 7.43 -7.21
C SER A 235 -14.00 6.50 -7.41
N ASN A 236 -15.01 6.57 -6.54
CA ASN A 236 -16.23 5.77 -6.65
C ASN A 236 -16.97 6.01 -7.97
N LYS A 237 -17.06 7.26 -8.42
CA LYS A 237 -17.72 7.58 -9.70
C LYS A 237 -16.93 7.07 -10.89
N ILE A 238 -15.60 7.20 -10.88
CA ILE A 238 -14.73 6.68 -11.94
C ILE A 238 -14.96 5.17 -12.08
N ILE A 239 -14.86 4.40 -10.99
CA ILE A 239 -15.08 2.95 -11.01
C ILE A 239 -16.47 2.61 -11.57
N LEU A 240 -17.52 3.24 -11.06
CA LEU A 240 -18.89 2.96 -11.48
C LEU A 240 -19.13 3.30 -12.95
N GLN A 241 -18.56 4.39 -13.48
CA GLN A 241 -18.67 4.73 -14.89
C GLN A 241 -17.81 3.84 -15.79
N THR A 242 -16.71 3.31 -15.27
CA THR A 242 -15.89 2.31 -15.98
C THR A 242 -16.68 1.02 -16.16
N LEU A 243 -17.41 0.56 -15.14
CA LEU A 243 -18.01 -0.77 -15.11
C LEU A 243 -19.47 -0.81 -15.55
N LEU A 244 -20.24 0.26 -15.41
CA LEU A 244 -21.68 0.26 -15.60
C LEU A 244 -22.12 1.07 -16.81
N ARG A 245 -23.14 0.58 -17.48
CA ARG A 245 -23.84 1.22 -18.59
C ARG A 245 -25.33 1.36 -18.27
N LYS A 246 -26.02 2.17 -19.06
CA LYS A 246 -27.48 2.35 -18.95
C LYS A 246 -28.22 1.02 -18.95
N GLY A 247 -28.96 0.75 -17.89
CA GLY A 247 -29.78 -0.44 -17.72
C GLY A 247 -29.06 -1.63 -17.08
N ASP A 248 -27.75 -1.58 -16.86
CA ASP A 248 -27.03 -2.62 -16.12
C ASP A 248 -27.53 -2.69 -14.69
N LYS A 249 -27.73 -3.90 -14.17
CA LYS A 249 -28.06 -4.09 -12.75
C LYS A 249 -26.82 -4.05 -11.89
N VAL A 250 -26.94 -3.39 -10.73
CA VAL A 250 -25.90 -3.30 -9.70
C VAL A 250 -26.50 -3.59 -8.32
N ILE A 251 -25.92 -4.55 -7.60
CA ILE A 251 -26.32 -4.86 -6.22
C ILE A 251 -25.51 -3.93 -5.29
N ILE A 252 -26.20 -3.19 -4.43
CA ILE A 252 -25.54 -2.22 -3.56
C ILE A 252 -26.09 -2.24 -2.12
N ASP A 253 -25.21 -2.00 -1.16
CA ASP A 253 -25.61 -1.67 0.20
C ASP A 253 -26.36 -0.32 0.21
N ARG A 254 -27.57 -0.31 0.76
CA ARG A 254 -28.37 0.92 0.87
C ARG A 254 -27.69 1.99 1.72
N ASN A 255 -26.87 1.59 2.68
CA ASN A 255 -26.12 2.48 3.57
C ASN A 255 -24.74 2.87 3.02
N CYS A 256 -24.46 2.63 1.74
CA CYS A 256 -23.21 3.06 1.10
C CYS A 256 -23.10 4.60 1.04
N HIS A 257 -21.88 5.08 0.83
CA HIS A 257 -21.63 6.52 0.71
C HIS A 257 -22.39 7.11 -0.49
N LYS A 258 -22.91 8.34 -0.33
CA LYS A 258 -23.70 9.05 -1.34
C LYS A 258 -23.07 9.12 -2.74
N SER A 259 -21.73 9.08 -2.86
CA SER A 259 -21.04 9.09 -4.15
C SER A 259 -21.32 7.83 -4.98
N VAL A 260 -21.60 6.68 -4.34
CA VAL A 260 -22.03 5.45 -5.02
C VAL A 260 -23.40 5.67 -5.65
N HIS A 261 -24.37 6.20 -4.90
CA HIS A 261 -25.70 6.52 -5.46
C HIS A 261 -25.61 7.52 -6.62
N TYR A 262 -24.74 8.52 -6.52
CA TYR A 262 -24.54 9.49 -7.61
C TYR A 262 -23.88 8.86 -8.84
N GLY A 263 -22.92 7.93 -8.64
CA GLY A 263 -22.34 7.19 -9.75
C GLY A 263 -23.37 6.32 -10.49
N ILE A 264 -24.26 5.65 -9.74
CA ILE A 264 -25.37 4.87 -10.31
C ILE A 264 -26.35 5.76 -11.07
N LEU A 265 -26.69 6.92 -10.52
CA LEU A 265 -27.54 7.89 -11.21
C LEU A 265 -26.90 8.36 -12.53
N GLN A 266 -25.58 8.63 -12.52
CA GLN A 266 -24.86 9.09 -13.70
C GLN A 266 -24.72 8.01 -14.78
N SER A 267 -24.54 6.73 -14.42
CA SER A 267 -24.51 5.61 -15.35
C SER A 267 -25.92 5.20 -15.87
N ALA A 268 -26.96 5.71 -15.22
CA ALA A 268 -28.34 5.27 -15.45
C ALA A 268 -28.52 3.74 -15.30
N SER A 269 -27.74 3.12 -14.42
CA SER A 269 -27.86 1.71 -14.06
C SER A 269 -29.00 1.49 -13.05
N LEU A 270 -29.38 0.22 -12.87
CA LEU A 270 -30.55 -0.18 -12.06
C LEU A 270 -30.07 -0.78 -10.73
N PRO A 271 -30.24 -0.06 -9.60
CA PRO A 271 -29.81 -0.56 -8.32
C PRO A 271 -30.75 -1.62 -7.73
N VAL A 272 -30.16 -2.71 -7.23
CA VAL A 272 -30.78 -3.70 -6.35
C VAL A 272 -30.25 -3.43 -4.95
N TYR A 273 -31.12 -2.94 -4.06
CA TYR A 273 -30.71 -2.52 -2.73
C TYR A 273 -30.69 -3.67 -1.74
N LEU A 274 -29.55 -3.84 -1.08
CA LEU A 274 -29.42 -4.63 0.14
C LEU A 274 -29.83 -3.76 1.34
N SER A 275 -30.57 -4.33 2.27
CA SER A 275 -31.00 -3.64 3.48
C SER A 275 -29.96 -3.80 4.58
N SER A 276 -29.46 -2.69 5.11
CA SER A 276 -28.62 -2.69 6.31
C SER A 276 -29.48 -2.91 7.55
N ILE A 277 -28.93 -3.61 8.53
CA ILE A 277 -29.61 -3.94 9.79
C ILE A 277 -29.32 -2.84 10.79
N LEU A 278 -30.36 -2.19 11.31
CA LEU A 278 -30.21 -1.22 12.41
C LEU A 278 -30.00 -1.96 13.74
N ASN A 279 -28.89 -1.69 14.42
CA ASN A 279 -28.71 -2.12 15.80
C ASN A 279 -29.48 -1.18 16.74
N PRO A 280 -30.57 -1.66 17.40
CA PRO A 280 -31.43 -0.75 18.18
C PRO A 280 -30.78 -0.26 19.47
N LYS A 281 -29.76 -0.97 19.99
CA LYS A 281 -29.05 -0.59 21.22
C LYS A 281 -28.15 0.63 21.01
N TYR A 282 -27.45 0.65 19.86
CA TYR A 282 -26.45 1.69 19.58
C TYR A 282 -26.93 2.71 18.54
N GLY A 283 -28.04 2.44 17.83
CA GLY A 283 -28.55 3.34 16.78
C GLY A 283 -27.68 3.37 15.51
N ILE A 284 -26.83 2.36 15.29
CA ILE A 284 -25.91 2.26 14.16
C ILE A 284 -26.37 1.17 13.19
N PHE A 285 -25.99 1.32 11.91
CA PHE A 285 -26.29 0.33 10.88
C PHE A 285 -25.15 -0.69 10.77
N ALA A 286 -25.49 -1.97 10.85
CA ALA A 286 -24.59 -3.07 10.52
C ALA A 286 -24.51 -3.24 8.99
N PRO A 287 -23.41 -3.83 8.47
CA PRO A 287 -23.35 -4.27 7.08
C PRO A 287 -24.49 -5.25 6.74
N PRO A 288 -24.88 -5.38 5.46
CA PRO A 288 -25.82 -6.42 5.02
C PRO A 288 -25.31 -7.81 5.41
N SER A 289 -26.23 -8.72 5.75
CA SER A 289 -25.82 -10.07 6.12
C SER A 289 -25.32 -10.84 4.90
N LEU A 290 -24.39 -11.80 5.14
CA LEU A 290 -23.91 -12.69 4.06
C LEU A 290 -25.06 -13.44 3.38
N ALA A 291 -26.09 -13.83 4.15
CA ALA A 291 -27.28 -14.51 3.61
C ALA A 291 -28.07 -13.61 2.67
N ASP A 292 -28.29 -12.34 3.03
CA ASP A 292 -29.02 -11.39 2.18
C ASP A 292 -28.23 -11.08 0.91
N ILE A 293 -26.89 -10.95 0.99
CA ILE A 293 -26.02 -10.74 -0.15
C ILE A 293 -26.10 -11.92 -1.10
N LYS A 294 -25.96 -13.16 -0.61
CA LYS A 294 -26.08 -14.39 -1.42
C LYS A 294 -27.43 -14.49 -2.09
N GLN A 295 -28.51 -14.26 -1.36
CA GLN A 295 -29.87 -14.27 -1.90
C GLN A 295 -30.05 -13.22 -3.01
N ALA A 296 -29.53 -12.00 -2.82
CA ALA A 296 -29.62 -10.96 -3.84
C ALA A 296 -28.85 -11.33 -5.11
N ILE A 297 -27.68 -11.95 -5.00
CA ILE A 297 -26.89 -12.46 -6.12
C ILE A 297 -27.66 -13.55 -6.88
N GLU A 298 -28.19 -14.55 -6.16
CA GLU A 298 -28.96 -15.66 -6.76
C GLU A 298 -30.22 -15.19 -7.49
N GLN A 299 -30.87 -14.14 -6.97
CA GLN A 299 -32.08 -13.55 -7.58
C GLN A 299 -31.78 -12.58 -8.73
N ASN A 300 -30.51 -12.14 -8.88
CA ASN A 300 -30.09 -11.16 -9.88
C ASN A 300 -28.80 -11.60 -10.57
N THR A 301 -28.79 -12.79 -11.16
CA THR A 301 -27.61 -13.37 -11.84
C THR A 301 -27.16 -12.58 -13.08
N ASP A 302 -27.99 -11.63 -13.54
CA ASP A 302 -27.68 -10.69 -14.61
C ASP A 302 -27.06 -9.37 -14.11
N ALA A 303 -26.84 -9.23 -12.78
CA ALA A 303 -26.13 -8.09 -12.22
C ALA A 303 -24.68 -8.07 -12.70
N LYS A 304 -24.17 -6.88 -13.02
CA LYS A 304 -22.80 -6.68 -13.48
C LYS A 304 -21.80 -6.43 -12.35
N LEU A 305 -22.28 -5.87 -11.25
CA LEU A 305 -21.45 -5.38 -10.18
C LEU A 305 -22.15 -5.55 -8.82
N LEU A 306 -21.37 -5.96 -7.84
CA LEU A 306 -21.70 -5.86 -6.41
C LEU A 306 -20.88 -4.73 -5.79
N VAL A 307 -21.51 -3.78 -5.10
CA VAL A 307 -20.84 -2.66 -4.41
C VAL A 307 -21.16 -2.72 -2.93
N LEU A 308 -20.15 -2.85 -2.09
CA LEU A 308 -20.28 -2.86 -0.64
C LEU A 308 -19.35 -1.85 0.02
N THR A 309 -19.64 -1.51 1.26
CA THR A 309 -18.75 -0.78 2.16
C THR A 309 -17.94 -1.78 2.98
N GLY A 310 -16.61 -1.76 2.86
CA GLY A 310 -15.72 -2.72 3.53
C GLY A 310 -15.68 -2.51 5.05
N CYS A 311 -15.59 -1.26 5.47
CA CYS A 311 -15.67 -0.84 6.86
C CYS A 311 -16.70 0.28 6.98
N THR A 312 -17.70 0.10 7.84
CA THR A 312 -18.71 1.14 8.07
C THR A 312 -18.09 2.36 8.77
N TYR A 313 -18.80 3.49 8.74
CA TYR A 313 -18.39 4.69 9.49
C TYR A 313 -18.19 4.42 10.99
N ASP A 314 -18.96 3.50 11.55
CA ASP A 314 -18.92 3.12 12.96
C ASP A 314 -17.90 2.00 13.27
N GLY A 315 -17.08 1.58 12.29
CA GLY A 315 -16.02 0.59 12.47
C GLY A 315 -16.44 -0.87 12.37
N LEU A 316 -17.63 -1.15 11.83
CA LEU A 316 -18.08 -2.54 11.64
C LEU A 316 -17.55 -3.11 10.33
N LEU A 317 -17.01 -4.33 10.40
CA LEU A 317 -16.40 -5.06 9.29
C LEU A 317 -17.32 -6.17 8.80
N SER A 318 -17.14 -6.57 7.53
CA SER A 318 -17.78 -7.72 6.90
C SER A 318 -16.76 -8.82 6.59
N ASP A 319 -17.19 -10.08 6.52
CA ASP A 319 -16.39 -11.17 5.95
C ASP A 319 -16.42 -11.08 4.42
N LEU A 320 -15.54 -10.24 3.89
CA LEU A 320 -15.50 -9.93 2.47
C LEU A 320 -15.06 -11.14 1.62
N LYS A 321 -14.19 -12.01 2.15
CA LYS A 321 -13.68 -13.16 1.38
C LYS A 321 -14.81 -14.07 0.90
N GLN A 322 -15.72 -14.43 1.78
CA GLN A 322 -16.86 -15.27 1.42
C GLN A 322 -17.82 -14.59 0.42
N VAL A 323 -17.94 -13.28 0.53
CA VAL A 323 -18.78 -12.47 -0.38
C VAL A 323 -18.16 -12.40 -1.77
N VAL A 324 -16.88 -12.08 -1.86
CA VAL A 324 -16.13 -11.96 -3.13
C VAL A 324 -16.14 -13.30 -3.87
N ASP A 325 -15.78 -14.39 -3.18
CA ASP A 325 -15.76 -15.73 -3.78
C ASP A 325 -17.14 -16.13 -4.33
N PHE A 326 -18.20 -15.80 -3.60
CA PHE A 326 -19.57 -16.14 -4.05
C PHE A 326 -20.01 -15.28 -5.24
N ALA A 327 -19.69 -13.99 -5.26
CA ALA A 327 -19.97 -13.10 -6.38
C ALA A 327 -19.23 -13.55 -7.66
N HIS A 328 -17.96 -13.89 -7.55
CA HIS A 328 -17.13 -14.37 -8.66
C HIS A 328 -17.64 -15.70 -9.23
N GLN A 329 -18.13 -16.63 -8.39
CA GLN A 329 -18.77 -17.87 -8.85
C GLN A 329 -20.00 -17.62 -9.74
N HIS A 330 -20.64 -16.44 -9.60
CA HIS A 330 -21.78 -16.02 -10.42
C HIS A 330 -21.41 -15.05 -11.55
N GLY A 331 -20.10 -14.81 -11.78
CA GLY A 331 -19.59 -13.90 -12.81
C GLY A 331 -19.87 -12.42 -12.54
N ILE A 332 -20.08 -12.05 -11.28
CA ILE A 332 -20.34 -10.67 -10.84
C ILE A 332 -19.07 -10.07 -10.29
N LYS A 333 -18.63 -8.93 -10.86
CA LYS A 333 -17.47 -8.17 -10.34
C LYS A 333 -17.79 -7.52 -8.99
N VAL A 334 -16.74 -7.31 -8.17
CA VAL A 334 -16.90 -6.75 -6.83
C VAL A 334 -16.10 -5.45 -6.68
N PHE A 335 -16.80 -4.40 -6.31
CA PHE A 335 -16.20 -3.14 -5.90
C PHE A 335 -16.46 -2.87 -4.42
N ILE A 336 -15.40 -2.63 -3.65
CA ILE A 336 -15.48 -2.31 -2.22
C ILE A 336 -15.04 -0.87 -1.97
N ASP A 337 -15.95 -0.08 -1.39
CA ASP A 337 -15.61 1.23 -0.82
C ASP A 337 -15.01 1.01 0.57
N GLU A 338 -13.70 1.03 0.64
CA GLU A 338 -12.90 0.83 1.86
C GLU A 338 -12.30 2.15 2.36
N ALA A 339 -13.07 3.24 2.24
CA ALA A 339 -12.61 4.59 2.55
C ALA A 339 -12.16 4.80 4.01
N TRP A 340 -12.59 3.97 4.94
CA TRP A 340 -12.24 4.04 6.36
C TRP A 340 -11.27 2.97 6.83
N PHE A 341 -10.72 2.15 5.93
CA PHE A 341 -9.91 1.00 6.31
C PHE A 341 -8.67 0.80 5.42
N ALA A 342 -8.12 1.88 4.86
CA ALA A 342 -6.98 1.87 3.93
C ALA A 342 -5.68 1.26 4.50
N TYR A 343 -5.59 1.07 5.81
CA TYR A 343 -4.45 0.48 6.50
C TYR A 343 -4.59 -1.03 6.75
N SER A 344 -5.71 -1.63 6.37
CA SER A 344 -6.09 -3.01 6.74
C SER A 344 -5.05 -4.06 6.35
N LEU A 345 -4.40 -3.89 5.20
CA LEU A 345 -3.43 -4.86 4.67
C LEU A 345 -2.15 -4.98 5.52
N PHE A 346 -1.77 -3.90 6.22
CA PHE A 346 -0.45 -3.76 6.85
C PHE A 346 -0.35 -4.30 8.28
N HIS A 347 -1.37 -5.01 8.76
CA HIS A 347 -1.30 -5.70 10.06
C HIS A 347 -2.02 -7.05 10.02
N PRO A 348 -1.43 -8.14 10.56
CA PRO A 348 -1.99 -9.50 10.47
C PRO A 348 -3.39 -9.64 11.04
N SER A 349 -3.71 -8.96 12.15
CA SER A 349 -5.04 -8.99 12.77
C SER A 349 -6.12 -8.31 11.93
N LEU A 350 -5.76 -7.45 10.99
CA LEU A 350 -6.67 -6.66 10.16
C LEU A 350 -6.74 -7.17 8.72
N ARG A 351 -5.65 -7.75 8.22
CA ARG A 351 -5.48 -8.20 6.82
C ARG A 351 -6.60 -9.10 6.33
N TYR A 352 -7.09 -10.02 7.17
CA TYR A 352 -8.21 -10.90 6.81
C TYR A 352 -9.46 -10.13 6.34
N TYR A 353 -9.69 -8.94 6.90
CA TYR A 353 -10.85 -8.11 6.58
C TYR A 353 -10.60 -7.12 5.44
N SER A 354 -9.37 -7.05 4.91
CA SER A 354 -9.04 -6.18 3.79
C SER A 354 -9.77 -6.62 2.51
N ALA A 355 -10.35 -5.65 1.82
CA ALA A 355 -10.99 -5.88 0.52
C ALA A 355 -9.99 -6.38 -0.54
N ILE A 356 -8.75 -5.90 -0.49
CA ILE A 356 -7.66 -6.35 -1.38
C ILE A 356 -7.34 -7.81 -1.11
N HIS A 357 -7.09 -8.17 0.15
CA HIS A 357 -6.81 -9.56 0.54
C HIS A 357 -7.99 -10.50 0.24
N ALA A 358 -9.22 -10.02 0.33
CA ALA A 358 -10.41 -10.78 -0.05
C ALA A 358 -10.51 -11.05 -1.56
N GLY A 359 -9.74 -10.33 -2.39
CA GLY A 359 -9.70 -10.50 -3.84
C GLY A 359 -10.75 -9.67 -4.59
N ALA A 360 -11.19 -8.53 -4.03
CA ALA A 360 -12.09 -7.61 -4.73
C ALA A 360 -11.46 -7.08 -6.03
N ASP A 361 -12.27 -6.93 -7.08
CA ASP A 361 -11.81 -6.46 -8.38
C ASP A 361 -11.40 -4.98 -8.35
N TYR A 362 -12.14 -4.17 -7.58
CA TYR A 362 -11.89 -2.74 -7.40
C TYR A 362 -12.02 -2.35 -5.94
N VAL A 363 -11.09 -1.54 -5.45
CA VAL A 363 -11.11 -1.02 -4.07
C VAL A 363 -10.82 0.48 -4.09
N THR A 364 -11.59 1.25 -3.31
CA THR A 364 -11.33 2.67 -3.08
C THR A 364 -10.84 2.89 -1.66
N HIS A 365 -9.68 3.54 -1.52
CA HIS A 365 -9.17 4.03 -0.25
C HIS A 365 -9.21 5.56 -0.17
N SER A 366 -9.77 6.12 0.92
CA SER A 366 -9.59 7.53 1.27
C SER A 366 -8.31 7.67 2.10
N ALA A 367 -7.17 7.79 1.43
CA ALA A 367 -5.88 7.89 2.11
C ALA A 367 -5.84 9.01 3.16
N HIS A 368 -6.52 10.13 2.88
CA HIS A 368 -6.59 11.29 3.77
C HIS A 368 -7.39 11.09 5.06
N LYS A 369 -8.16 9.99 5.22
CA LYS A 369 -8.98 9.77 6.41
C LYS A 369 -8.23 9.03 7.51
N VAL A 370 -7.46 8.03 7.15
CA VAL A 370 -6.94 7.04 8.10
C VAL A 370 -5.45 6.75 7.93
N VAL A 371 -4.81 7.28 6.89
CA VAL A 371 -3.36 7.19 6.66
C VAL A 371 -2.79 8.58 6.31
N SER A 372 -1.46 8.70 6.17
CA SER A 372 -0.73 9.97 6.18
C SER A 372 -0.78 10.77 4.88
N ALA A 373 -1.96 10.94 4.27
CA ALA A 373 -2.12 11.73 3.05
C ALA A 373 -2.89 13.03 3.30
N PHE A 374 -2.71 14.02 2.41
CA PHE A 374 -3.45 15.27 2.49
C PHE A 374 -4.92 15.09 2.15
N SER A 375 -5.79 15.96 2.70
CA SER A 375 -7.23 15.98 2.37
C SER A 375 -7.46 15.94 0.86
N GLN A 376 -8.43 15.14 0.40
CA GLN A 376 -8.76 14.81 -0.99
C GLN A 376 -7.88 13.71 -1.62
N ALA A 377 -6.77 13.32 -1.03
CA ALA A 377 -5.96 12.23 -1.55
C ALA A 377 -6.66 10.87 -1.39
N SER A 378 -6.73 10.11 -2.47
CA SER A 378 -7.42 8.82 -2.55
C SER A 378 -6.69 7.88 -3.52
N TYR A 379 -6.82 6.57 -3.29
CA TYR A 379 -6.37 5.53 -4.21
C TYR A 379 -7.57 4.82 -4.85
N ILE A 380 -7.40 4.40 -6.10
CA ILE A 380 -8.19 3.34 -6.74
C ILE A 380 -7.25 2.17 -6.97
N HIS A 381 -7.56 1.02 -6.41
CA HIS A 381 -6.84 -0.23 -6.62
C HIS A 381 -7.65 -1.14 -7.54
N VAL A 382 -6.95 -1.81 -8.46
CA VAL A 382 -7.56 -2.67 -9.47
C VAL A 382 -6.86 -4.02 -9.51
N ASN A 383 -7.65 -5.10 -9.36
CA ASN A 383 -7.25 -6.49 -9.54
C ASN A 383 -8.05 -7.21 -10.63
N ASP A 384 -8.98 -6.52 -11.29
CA ASP A 384 -9.81 -7.06 -12.35
C ASP A 384 -8.97 -7.70 -13.48
N PRO A 385 -9.16 -8.99 -13.82
CA PRO A 385 -8.44 -9.62 -14.92
C PRO A 385 -8.83 -9.09 -16.31
N ASP A 386 -10.02 -8.51 -16.45
CA ASP A 386 -10.55 -7.96 -17.69
C ASP A 386 -10.40 -6.43 -17.77
N PHE A 387 -9.50 -5.86 -16.97
CA PHE A 387 -9.31 -4.41 -16.87
C PHE A 387 -8.84 -3.79 -18.19
N ASP A 388 -9.62 -2.83 -18.71
CA ASP A 388 -9.27 -2.00 -19.85
C ASP A 388 -8.71 -0.65 -19.37
N ALA A 389 -7.38 -0.56 -19.35
CA ALA A 389 -6.66 0.62 -18.85
C ALA A 389 -6.90 1.87 -19.70
N ASP A 390 -7.10 1.72 -21.03
CA ASP A 390 -7.31 2.84 -21.93
C ASP A 390 -8.70 3.43 -21.71
N PHE A 391 -9.72 2.58 -21.66
CA PHE A 391 -11.07 3.02 -21.35
C PHE A 391 -11.17 3.63 -19.95
N PHE A 392 -10.50 3.04 -18.95
CA PHE A 392 -10.46 3.59 -17.61
C PHE A 392 -9.87 4.99 -17.58
N ARG A 393 -8.77 5.24 -18.31
CA ARG A 393 -8.13 6.56 -18.40
C ARG A 393 -9.04 7.62 -19.02
N GLU A 394 -9.82 7.27 -20.04
CA GLU A 394 -10.83 8.16 -20.61
C GLU A 394 -11.88 8.55 -19.57
N ILE A 395 -12.40 7.58 -18.81
CA ILE A 395 -13.35 7.85 -17.73
C ILE A 395 -12.70 8.67 -16.61
N TYR A 396 -11.47 8.33 -16.24
CA TYR A 396 -10.70 9.09 -15.25
C TYR A 396 -10.59 10.56 -15.65
N SER A 397 -10.26 10.84 -16.89
CA SER A 397 -10.09 12.20 -17.44
C SER A 397 -11.38 13.02 -17.45
N ILE A 398 -12.56 12.36 -17.51
CA ILE A 398 -13.86 13.05 -17.39
C ILE A 398 -14.07 13.62 -15.98
N TYR A 399 -13.54 12.93 -14.95
CA TYR A 399 -13.80 13.27 -13.54
C TYR A 399 -12.62 13.95 -12.84
N ALA A 400 -11.41 13.77 -13.33
CA ALA A 400 -10.21 14.35 -12.76
C ALA A 400 -9.90 15.74 -13.37
N SER A 401 -9.24 16.60 -12.60
CA SER A 401 -8.73 17.86 -13.12
C SER A 401 -7.49 17.63 -13.98
N THR A 402 -7.38 18.34 -15.10
CA THR A 402 -6.15 18.39 -15.91
C THR A 402 -5.01 19.17 -15.22
N SER A 403 -5.30 19.84 -14.10
CA SER A 403 -4.32 20.57 -13.27
C SER A 403 -4.32 20.02 -11.85
N PRO A 404 -3.84 18.79 -11.64
CA PRO A 404 -3.83 18.19 -10.32
C PRO A 404 -2.89 18.94 -9.38
N LYS A 405 -3.23 19.02 -8.11
CA LYS A 405 -2.37 19.61 -7.10
C LYS A 405 -1.22 18.65 -6.76
N TYR A 406 0.00 19.00 -7.10
CA TYR A 406 1.18 18.14 -6.95
C TYR A 406 1.49 17.76 -5.49
N GLN A 407 1.17 18.63 -4.53
CA GLN A 407 1.29 18.28 -3.12
C GLN A 407 0.38 17.11 -2.71
N LEU A 408 -0.78 16.93 -3.37
CA LEU A 408 -1.65 15.78 -3.12
C LEU A 408 -1.04 14.49 -3.68
N ILE A 409 -0.47 14.56 -4.91
CA ILE A 409 0.24 13.42 -5.51
C ILE A 409 1.44 13.03 -4.63
N ALA A 410 2.24 14.00 -4.20
CA ALA A 410 3.38 13.78 -3.31
C ALA A 410 2.96 13.16 -1.98
N SER A 411 1.80 13.59 -1.42
CA SER A 411 1.31 13.00 -0.17
C SER A 411 0.86 11.55 -0.31
N LEU A 412 0.36 11.14 -1.48
CA LEU A 412 0.02 9.75 -1.79
C LEU A 412 1.30 8.89 -1.91
N ASP A 413 2.30 9.39 -2.63
CA ASP A 413 3.59 8.72 -2.80
C ASP A 413 4.32 8.54 -1.45
N VAL A 414 4.36 9.57 -0.61
CA VAL A 414 4.95 9.49 0.75
C VAL A 414 4.14 8.59 1.68
N CYS A 415 2.81 8.60 1.54
CA CYS A 415 1.91 7.77 2.34
C CYS A 415 2.12 6.28 2.08
N GLN A 416 2.21 5.85 0.82
CA GLN A 416 2.45 4.46 0.49
C GLN A 416 3.80 3.98 1.03
N LYS A 417 4.85 4.80 0.90
CA LYS A 417 6.15 4.51 1.49
C LYS A 417 6.08 4.31 3.01
N GLN A 418 5.35 5.19 3.70
CA GLN A 418 5.21 5.04 5.15
C GLN A 418 4.49 3.74 5.51
N LEU A 419 3.47 3.35 4.76
CA LEU A 419 2.78 2.08 4.97
C LEU A 419 3.70 0.89 4.74
N GLU A 420 4.52 0.92 3.69
CA GLU A 420 5.50 -0.11 3.36
C GLU A 420 6.54 -0.28 4.48
N MET A 421 7.13 0.83 4.92
CA MET A 421 8.29 0.81 5.82
C MET A 421 7.91 0.78 7.31
N GLU A 422 6.75 1.33 7.68
CA GLU A 422 6.37 1.55 9.08
C GLU A 422 4.94 1.06 9.40
N GLY A 423 4.18 0.58 8.43
CA GLY A 423 2.76 0.25 8.59
C GLY A 423 2.51 -0.72 9.72
N TYR A 424 3.22 -1.82 9.77
CA TYR A 424 3.13 -2.79 10.86
C TYR A 424 3.43 -2.15 12.23
N LYS A 425 4.56 -1.46 12.36
CA LYS A 425 5.00 -0.82 13.61
C LYS A 425 3.96 0.16 14.16
N LEU A 426 3.44 1.04 13.28
CA LEU A 426 2.47 2.06 13.66
C LEU A 426 1.14 1.45 14.07
N LEU A 427 0.67 0.43 13.34
CA LEU A 427 -0.59 -0.26 13.62
C LEU A 427 -0.48 -1.13 14.87
N ASN A 428 0.63 -1.84 15.07
CA ASN A 428 0.86 -2.61 16.29
C ASN A 428 0.82 -1.71 17.53
N ALA A 429 1.50 -0.55 17.48
CA ALA A 429 1.45 0.44 18.56
C ALA A 429 0.02 0.97 18.79
N LEU A 430 -0.74 1.24 17.72
CA LEU A 430 -2.13 1.69 17.82
C LEU A 430 -3.02 0.65 18.47
N LEU A 431 -2.93 -0.62 18.03
CA LEU A 431 -3.75 -1.71 18.56
C LEU A 431 -3.45 -1.97 20.03
N ASN A 432 -2.18 -1.96 20.43
CA ASN A 432 -1.80 -2.08 21.84
C ASN A 432 -2.41 -0.95 22.69
N HIS A 433 -2.40 0.29 22.21
CA HIS A 433 -3.06 1.41 22.92
C HIS A 433 -4.58 1.24 23.03
N VAL A 434 -5.22 0.68 22.00
CA VAL A 434 -6.68 0.41 22.04
C VAL A 434 -7.02 -0.67 23.06
N GLU A 435 -6.17 -1.70 23.22
CA GLU A 435 -6.36 -2.76 24.22
C GLU A 435 -6.16 -2.26 25.65
N GLU A 436 -5.26 -1.29 25.85
CA GLU A 436 -5.04 -0.65 27.17
C GLU A 436 -6.19 0.27 27.59
N PHE A 437 -6.97 0.81 26.64
CA PHE A 437 -8.05 1.76 26.86
C PHE A 437 -9.36 1.09 27.22
#